data_c800ea92fa8b80f57de2ad03dfe3c3f4
#
_entry.id   c800ea92fa8b80f57de2ad03dfe3c3f4
#
_cell.length_a   1.000
_cell.length_b   1.000
_cell.length_c   1.000
_cell.angle_alpha   90.00
_cell.angle_beta   90.00
_cell.angle_gamma   90.00
#
_symmetry.space_group_name_H-M   'P 1'
#
loop_
_entity.id
_entity.type
_entity.pdbx_description
1 polymer ?
#
loop_
_entity_poly.entity_id
_entity_poly.type
_entity_poly.pdbx_seq_one_letter_code
_entity_poly.pdbx_strand_id
1 'polypeptide(L)'
;MLLCTIFIWTGNMTTYAAETADPETSDLKPLELYQIDESYGDLDEAAMSISDSSSGTALSGVYRTNWDSYGDDYCYQNLSTTWQELYDEMNLYCTAYMNTCVDAKVLSVNGRAVSGIGPIRYEGLTSEELSSLVYIFTYQNPQFYFIKNALYYNSKVVYLGVYDTFADGDTRSNASVQMFNRVDVWVQTIQKESTAYAKEKKAHDIICEYVEYEEGTYDQTAYSAVMQKKTVCAGYAKLYSMLTNAAGLETVSVTSATHGWNRTKLGNQWYNVDLTWDDGTPISYQFFNKSDATMEKYDGSSRESHTQNHYYDGVAPGCESDYGASVTVVDAEQIHADTATVVLDLVNNQSGQIRTSFVPANVTDKRLGYVSENTNIATVSASGLVTAVAPGKTSITIRKLTNNQKATCTIEVYGWQDKPETPTVAKYGSTWITLDTQSGCVYSVDGIHWQSSPAFVNLKPNTEYTFYVKRPTSGYYRESKAVSVRVRTLTEEVQAAPAVTVRYRTHVQTYGWQKQVTNGTMSGTSGQAKRLEGIEIAVSGNQKLGIQYTTHCQTYGWLPWSSNGEMNGTEGEAKRLEAIKIQL
;
A
#
# COMPACT_ATOMS: atom_id res chain seq x y z
N MET A 1 11.44 6.19 64.81
CA MET A 1 12.50 6.46 63.84
C MET A 1 12.60 5.23 62.96
N LEU A 2 11.81 5.18 61.92
CA LEU A 2 11.79 4.09 60.92
C LEU A 2 12.07 4.76 59.56
N LEU A 3 13.27 4.51 59.03
CA LEU A 3 13.64 4.93 57.70
C LEU A 3 12.89 4.05 56.71
N CYS A 4 12.00 4.65 55.93
CA CYS A 4 11.42 4.05 54.72
C CYS A 4 12.31 4.46 53.53
N THR A 5 13.10 3.51 53.04
CA THR A 5 13.89 3.67 51.83
C THR A 5 12.94 3.57 50.63
N ILE A 6 12.65 4.69 49.99
CA ILE A 6 11.94 4.72 48.71
C ILE A 6 12.96 4.37 47.62
N PHE A 7 12.81 3.22 47.01
CA PHE A 7 13.48 2.88 45.76
C PHE A 7 12.78 3.68 44.63
N ILE A 8 13.44 4.73 44.19
CA ILE A 8 13.05 5.41 42.95
C ILE A 8 13.51 4.53 41.77
N TRP A 9 12.58 3.87 41.14
CA TRP A 9 12.82 3.12 39.92
C TRP A 9 12.69 4.11 38.73
N THR A 10 13.81 4.55 38.20
CA THR A 10 13.84 5.37 36.99
C THR A 10 13.70 4.48 35.74
N GLY A 11 12.49 4.10 35.43
CA GLY A 11 12.17 3.65 34.08
C GLY A 11 11.95 4.91 33.20
N ASN A 12 12.61 5.00 32.06
CA ASN A 12 12.42 6.11 31.12
C ASN A 12 10.97 6.13 30.60
N MET A 13 10.11 6.84 31.31
CA MET A 13 8.83 7.31 30.78
C MET A 13 9.09 8.69 30.18
N THR A 14 9.17 8.77 28.87
CA THR A 14 9.14 10.05 28.17
C THR A 14 7.67 10.34 27.85
N THR A 15 7.00 11.04 28.75
CA THR A 15 5.71 11.64 28.46
C THR A 15 5.97 12.93 27.70
N TYR A 16 5.68 12.96 26.40
CA TYR A 16 5.57 14.19 25.67
C TYR A 16 4.16 14.74 25.87
N ALA A 17 3.95 15.37 27.03
CA ALA A 17 2.83 16.27 27.18
C ALA A 17 3.16 17.56 26.45
N ALA A 18 2.20 18.13 25.75
CA ALA A 18 2.28 19.51 25.29
C ALA A 18 2.76 20.39 26.47
N GLU A 19 3.71 21.28 26.19
CA GLU A 19 4.33 22.13 27.21
C GLU A 19 3.26 22.82 28.08
N THR A 20 3.34 22.57 29.41
CA THR A 20 2.74 23.35 30.51
C THR A 20 1.37 22.95 31.08
N ALA A 21 0.67 21.92 30.64
CA ALA A 21 -0.55 21.48 31.35
C ALA A 21 -0.21 20.55 32.53
N ASP A 22 -0.80 20.81 33.70
CA ASP A 22 -0.76 19.88 34.82
C ASP A 22 -1.59 18.63 34.45
N PRO A 23 -1.01 17.41 34.36
CA PRO A 23 -1.74 16.21 33.93
C PRO A 23 -2.94 15.86 34.80
N GLU A 24 -3.00 16.36 36.04
CA GLU A 24 -4.14 16.14 36.95
C GLU A 24 -5.34 17.06 36.66
N THR A 25 -5.19 18.03 35.73
CA THR A 25 -6.22 19.05 35.47
C THR A 25 -6.73 19.05 34.03
N SER A 26 -6.24 18.19 33.15
CA SER A 26 -6.65 18.10 31.74
C SER A 26 -7.54 16.89 31.49
N ASP A 27 -8.73 17.12 30.89
CA ASP A 27 -9.64 16.07 30.46
C ASP A 27 -9.15 15.40 29.18
N LEU A 28 -8.22 16.04 28.44
CA LEU A 28 -7.54 15.48 27.30
C LEU A 28 -6.33 14.63 27.77
N LYS A 29 -6.42 13.31 27.62
CA LYS A 29 -5.36 12.39 28.02
C LYS A 29 -4.21 12.42 27.01
N PRO A 30 -2.95 12.61 27.46
CA PRO A 30 -1.79 12.62 26.57
C PRO A 30 -1.55 11.23 25.96
N LEU A 31 -0.88 11.20 24.80
CA LEU A 31 -0.38 9.97 24.19
C LEU A 31 0.84 9.48 24.95
N GLU A 32 0.76 8.27 25.48
CA GLU A 32 1.86 7.61 26.19
C GLU A 32 2.75 6.85 25.21
N LEU A 33 4.06 7.11 25.26
CA LEU A 33 5.05 6.49 24.40
C LEU A 33 5.83 5.41 25.17
N TYR A 34 5.86 4.20 24.62
CA TYR A 34 6.55 3.06 25.23
C TYR A 34 7.53 2.43 24.24
N GLN A 35 8.79 2.33 24.63
CA GLN A 35 9.77 1.56 23.86
C GLN A 35 9.54 0.06 24.04
N ILE A 36 9.66 -0.68 22.95
CA ILE A 36 9.58 -2.14 22.90
C ILE A 36 10.91 -2.72 22.41
N ASP A 37 11.11 -4.03 22.64
CA ASP A 37 12.31 -4.74 22.22
C ASP A 37 12.47 -4.71 20.69
N GLU A 38 13.71 -4.58 20.21
CA GLU A 38 14.03 -4.51 18.77
C GLU A 38 13.61 -5.80 18.01
N SER A 39 13.51 -6.93 18.69
CA SER A 39 13.04 -8.19 18.09
C SER A 39 11.61 -8.13 17.54
N TYR A 40 10.79 -7.19 18.01
CA TYR A 40 9.45 -6.98 17.44
C TYR A 40 9.47 -6.41 16.01
N GLY A 41 10.62 -5.89 15.57
CA GLY A 41 10.83 -5.44 14.18
C GLY A 41 11.33 -6.53 13.21
N ASP A 42 11.76 -7.67 13.74
CA ASP A 42 12.32 -8.79 12.96
C ASP A 42 11.28 -9.89 12.66
N LEU A 43 10.02 -9.65 13.00
CA LEU A 43 8.94 -10.62 12.77
C LEU A 43 8.70 -10.80 11.28
N ASP A 44 8.71 -12.09 10.87
CA ASP A 44 8.57 -12.59 9.51
C ASP A 44 7.43 -11.93 8.70
N GLU A 45 7.61 -11.88 7.37
CA GLU A 45 6.60 -11.46 6.37
C GLU A 45 5.22 -12.15 6.53
N ALA A 46 5.13 -13.25 7.26
CA ALA A 46 3.88 -13.92 7.61
C ALA A 46 2.94 -13.06 8.48
N ALA A 47 3.46 -12.08 9.22
CA ALA A 47 2.64 -11.13 9.99
C ALA A 47 2.07 -10.00 9.12
N MET A 48 2.58 -9.79 7.91
CA MET A 48 2.08 -8.83 6.91
C MET A 48 0.85 -9.34 6.14
N SER A 49 0.39 -10.58 6.37
CA SER A 49 -0.73 -11.19 5.63
C SER A 49 -2.12 -10.64 6.02
N ILE A 50 -2.19 -9.54 6.78
CA ILE A 50 -3.47 -8.82 6.98
C ILE A 50 -3.94 -8.16 5.68
N SER A 51 -3.03 -7.81 4.76
CA SER A 51 -3.38 -7.26 3.44
C SER A 51 -3.88 -8.30 2.43
N ASP A 52 -3.64 -9.60 2.65
CA ASP A 52 -4.00 -10.71 1.76
C ASP A 52 -5.10 -11.61 2.35
N SER A 53 -6.09 -11.01 3.03
CA SER A 53 -7.16 -11.73 3.71
C SER A 53 -8.23 -12.32 2.78
N SER A 54 -7.83 -12.90 1.66
CA SER A 54 -8.70 -13.81 0.90
C SER A 54 -8.70 -15.25 1.45
N SER A 55 -7.91 -15.55 2.49
CA SER A 55 -7.81 -16.90 3.06
C SER A 55 -8.06 -16.92 4.57
N GLY A 56 -9.30 -17.19 4.96
CA GLY A 56 -9.58 -17.87 6.22
C GLY A 56 -9.79 -17.03 7.48
N THR A 57 -9.65 -15.71 7.46
CA THR A 57 -9.98 -14.83 8.58
C THR A 57 -11.49 -14.59 8.62
N ALA A 58 -12.14 -14.81 9.75
CA ALA A 58 -13.55 -14.47 9.91
C ALA A 58 -13.74 -12.95 9.76
N LEU A 59 -14.66 -12.54 8.87
CA LEU A 59 -15.04 -11.15 8.73
C LEU A 59 -15.84 -10.67 9.94
N SER A 60 -15.70 -9.39 10.30
CA SER A 60 -16.52 -8.79 11.34
C SER A 60 -17.98 -8.69 10.88
N GLY A 61 -18.89 -8.58 11.83
CA GLY A 61 -20.32 -8.33 11.55
C GLY A 61 -20.59 -6.96 10.92
N VAL A 62 -19.60 -6.06 10.87
CA VAL A 62 -19.66 -4.71 10.29
C VAL A 62 -18.56 -4.55 9.25
N TYR A 63 -18.53 -5.43 8.25
CA TYR A 63 -17.61 -5.26 7.13
C TYR A 63 -18.03 -4.07 6.26
N ARG A 64 -17.11 -3.12 6.05
CA ARG A 64 -17.30 -1.96 5.17
C ARG A 64 -16.05 -1.70 4.35
N THR A 65 -16.24 -1.17 3.15
CA THR A 65 -15.16 -0.73 2.25
C THR A 65 -14.97 0.80 2.27
N ASN A 66 -15.81 1.53 3.00
CA ASN A 66 -15.87 3.00 3.00
C ASN A 66 -15.71 3.59 4.42
N TRP A 67 -14.85 3.01 5.25
CA TRP A 67 -14.57 3.54 6.59
C TRP A 67 -14.11 5.00 6.57
N ASP A 68 -13.42 5.41 5.50
CA ASP A 68 -12.93 6.78 5.31
C ASP A 68 -14.06 7.83 5.29
N SER A 69 -15.31 7.42 5.02
CA SER A 69 -16.46 8.32 5.07
C SER A 69 -16.79 8.87 6.46
N TYR A 70 -16.24 8.29 7.52
CA TYR A 70 -16.39 8.74 8.91
C TYR A 70 -15.25 9.64 9.38
N GLY A 71 -14.15 9.65 8.65
CA GLY A 71 -12.97 10.47 8.88
C GLY A 71 -12.93 11.67 7.96
N ASP A 72 -11.83 12.42 8.04
CA ASP A 72 -11.51 13.54 7.17
C ASP A 72 -10.11 13.37 6.59
N ASP A 73 -9.93 13.77 5.33
CA ASP A 73 -8.65 13.71 4.63
C ASP A 73 -7.96 15.06 4.48
N TYR A 74 -8.56 16.16 4.96
CA TYR A 74 -7.96 17.49 4.84
C TYR A 74 -6.60 17.57 5.51
N CYS A 75 -6.52 17.11 6.76
CA CYS A 75 -5.23 17.08 7.46
C CYS A 75 -4.23 16.17 6.75
N TYR A 76 -4.64 14.98 6.31
CA TYR A 76 -3.80 14.06 5.55
C TYR A 76 -3.20 14.71 4.30
N GLN A 77 -4.01 15.42 3.51
CA GLN A 77 -3.58 16.09 2.28
C GLN A 77 -2.52 17.15 2.51
N ASN A 78 -2.42 17.69 3.72
CA ASN A 78 -1.45 18.72 4.10
C ASN A 78 -0.23 18.16 4.87
N LEU A 79 -0.14 16.85 5.08
CA LEU A 79 1.05 16.20 5.65
C LEU A 79 2.20 16.13 4.65
N SER A 80 3.42 16.01 5.15
CA SER A 80 4.58 15.65 4.32
C SER A 80 4.44 14.23 3.76
N THR A 81 5.13 13.91 2.66
CA THR A 81 5.08 12.57 2.03
C THR A 81 5.43 11.46 3.03
N THR A 82 6.48 11.64 3.84
CA THR A 82 6.88 10.64 4.86
C THR A 82 5.78 10.42 5.91
N TRP A 83 5.08 11.49 6.30
CA TRP A 83 3.96 11.37 7.23
C TRP A 83 2.75 10.73 6.59
N GLN A 84 2.46 11.01 5.30
CA GLN A 84 1.40 10.34 4.54
C GLN A 84 1.66 8.84 4.41
N GLU A 85 2.89 8.42 4.11
CA GLU A 85 3.25 7.01 4.01
C GLU A 85 2.95 6.25 5.31
N LEU A 86 3.35 6.78 6.45
CA LEU A 86 3.04 6.15 7.74
C LEU A 86 1.55 6.23 8.10
N TYR A 87 0.87 7.33 7.75
CA TYR A 87 -0.58 7.47 7.93
C TYR A 87 -1.35 6.40 7.14
N ASP A 88 -0.97 6.18 5.89
CA ASP A 88 -1.57 5.16 5.01
C ASP A 88 -1.38 3.75 5.57
N GLU A 89 -0.19 3.44 6.08
CA GLU A 89 0.09 2.16 6.75
C GLU A 89 -0.77 2.00 8.01
N MET A 90 -0.89 3.03 8.84
CA MET A 90 -1.78 3.00 10.00
C MET A 90 -3.24 2.78 9.60
N ASN A 91 -3.71 3.46 8.55
CA ASN A 91 -5.07 3.31 8.05
C ASN A 91 -5.33 1.90 7.50
N LEU A 92 -4.37 1.34 6.76
CA LEU A 92 -4.43 -0.03 6.25
C LEU A 92 -4.60 -1.05 7.37
N TYR A 93 -3.74 -0.97 8.40
CA TYR A 93 -3.79 -1.89 9.54
C TYR A 93 -5.08 -1.73 10.36
N CYS A 94 -5.50 -0.50 10.63
CA CYS A 94 -6.74 -0.24 11.37
C CYS A 94 -7.99 -0.67 10.61
N THR A 95 -8.04 -0.45 9.30
CA THR A 95 -9.13 -0.90 8.42
C THR A 95 -9.23 -2.42 8.38
N ALA A 96 -8.10 -3.11 8.22
CA ALA A 96 -8.06 -4.57 8.24
C ALA A 96 -8.50 -5.12 9.62
N TYR A 97 -8.03 -4.51 10.69
CA TYR A 97 -8.41 -4.86 12.06
C TYR A 97 -9.91 -4.63 12.32
N MET A 98 -10.48 -3.55 11.80
CA MET A 98 -11.92 -3.27 11.89
C MET A 98 -12.77 -4.28 11.13
N ASN A 99 -12.33 -4.72 9.97
CA ASN A 99 -13.06 -5.60 9.06
C ASN A 99 -12.91 -7.10 9.38
N THR A 100 -12.12 -7.47 10.38
CA THR A 100 -11.85 -8.87 10.74
C THR A 100 -12.08 -9.12 12.22
N CYS A 101 -12.18 -10.39 12.62
CA CYS A 101 -12.21 -10.82 14.03
C CYS A 101 -10.83 -11.28 14.52
N VAL A 102 -9.75 -10.72 13.97
CA VAL A 102 -8.38 -11.00 14.43
C VAL A 102 -8.12 -10.30 15.75
N ASP A 103 -7.51 -11.01 16.69
CA ASP A 103 -7.10 -10.45 17.98
C ASP A 103 -5.93 -9.47 17.83
N ALA A 104 -5.84 -8.50 18.72
CA ALA A 104 -4.70 -7.60 18.78
C ALA A 104 -3.42 -8.37 19.14
N LYS A 105 -2.29 -7.90 18.63
CA LYS A 105 -0.99 -8.45 18.98
C LYS A 105 -0.67 -8.18 20.45
N VAL A 106 -0.29 -9.22 21.17
CA VAL A 106 0.21 -9.08 22.54
C VAL A 106 1.70 -8.74 22.51
N LEU A 107 2.06 -7.64 23.14
CA LEU A 107 3.42 -7.14 23.31
C LEU A 107 3.82 -7.18 24.78
N SER A 108 5.12 -7.19 25.07
CA SER A 108 5.66 -7.05 26.42
C SER A 108 6.31 -5.68 26.59
N VAL A 109 5.78 -4.89 27.50
CA VAL A 109 6.33 -3.58 27.87
C VAL A 109 6.65 -3.59 29.36
N ASN A 110 7.92 -3.45 29.72
CA ASN A 110 8.36 -3.49 31.12
C ASN A 110 7.84 -4.72 31.91
N GLY A 111 7.76 -5.88 31.21
CA GLY A 111 7.27 -7.15 31.78
C GLY A 111 5.74 -7.24 31.94
N ARG A 112 4.99 -6.28 31.42
CA ARG A 112 3.51 -6.31 31.35
C ARG A 112 3.05 -6.62 29.93
N ALA A 113 2.04 -7.46 29.80
CA ALA A 113 1.36 -7.71 28.53
C ALA A 113 0.49 -6.50 28.17
N VAL A 114 0.59 -6.02 26.94
CA VAL A 114 -0.22 -4.95 26.37
C VAL A 114 -0.69 -5.34 24.98
N SER A 115 -1.78 -4.74 24.50
CA SER A 115 -2.35 -5.04 23.20
C SER A 115 -2.10 -3.91 22.20
N GLY A 116 -1.70 -4.25 20.96
CA GLY A 116 -1.44 -3.28 19.90
C GLY A 116 -1.71 -3.81 18.50
N ILE A 117 -1.94 -2.88 17.58
CA ILE A 117 -2.09 -3.12 16.14
C ILE A 117 -0.77 -2.77 15.45
N GLY A 118 -0.22 -3.69 14.72
CA GLY A 118 1.06 -3.61 14.01
C GLY A 118 1.64 -5.01 13.75
N PRO A 119 2.89 -5.11 13.30
CA PRO A 119 3.93 -4.07 13.21
C PRO A 119 3.72 -3.13 12.01
N ILE A 120 3.71 -1.83 12.24
CA ILE A 120 3.66 -0.80 11.21
C ILE A 120 5.08 -0.26 11.04
N ARG A 121 5.65 -0.36 9.84
CA ARG A 121 7.02 0.06 9.56
C ARG A 121 7.11 1.56 9.38
N TYR A 122 8.18 2.17 9.86
CA TYR A 122 8.48 3.58 9.66
C TYR A 122 9.98 3.82 9.57
N GLU A 123 10.36 4.92 8.91
CA GLU A 123 11.75 5.36 8.81
C GLU A 123 11.84 6.89 8.96
N GLY A 124 12.92 7.36 9.58
CA GLY A 124 13.30 8.78 9.57
C GLY A 124 12.46 9.72 10.43
N LEU A 125 11.56 9.22 11.30
CA LEU A 125 10.75 10.03 12.20
C LEU A 125 11.28 9.95 13.65
N THR A 126 11.27 11.09 14.32
CA THR A 126 11.52 11.19 15.76
C THR A 126 10.31 10.70 16.55
N SER A 127 10.48 10.42 17.83
CA SER A 127 9.35 10.06 18.71
C SER A 127 8.31 11.18 18.86
N GLU A 128 8.73 12.44 18.76
CA GLU A 128 7.83 13.60 18.75
C GLU A 128 6.99 13.65 17.48
N GLU A 129 7.60 13.47 16.31
CA GLU A 129 6.89 13.40 15.04
C GLU A 129 5.94 12.21 14.98
N LEU A 130 6.35 11.04 15.49
CA LEU A 130 5.47 9.87 15.63
C LEU A 130 4.26 10.17 16.52
N SER A 131 4.49 10.80 17.67
CA SER A 131 3.42 11.20 18.58
C SER A 131 2.44 12.17 17.91
N SER A 132 2.97 13.18 17.25
CA SER A 132 2.18 14.19 16.54
C SER A 132 1.33 13.58 15.44
N LEU A 133 1.91 12.69 14.63
CA LEU A 133 1.19 12.00 13.56
C LEU A 133 0.10 11.07 14.09
N VAL A 134 0.37 10.33 15.18
CA VAL A 134 -0.64 9.45 15.80
C VAL A 134 -1.80 10.26 16.38
N TYR A 135 -1.54 11.44 16.95
CA TYR A 135 -2.61 12.35 17.37
C TYR A 135 -3.47 12.77 16.17
N ILE A 136 -2.85 13.30 15.10
CA ILE A 136 -3.57 13.67 13.88
C ILE A 136 -4.38 12.47 13.38
N PHE A 137 -3.75 11.30 13.24
CA PHE A 137 -4.40 10.09 12.74
C PHE A 137 -5.63 9.70 13.56
N THR A 138 -5.50 9.63 14.89
CA THR A 138 -6.59 9.17 15.76
C THR A 138 -7.75 10.16 15.88
N TYR A 139 -7.49 11.45 15.68
CA TYR A 139 -8.51 12.48 15.69
C TYR A 139 -9.22 12.62 14.33
N GLN A 140 -8.51 12.37 13.23
CA GLN A 140 -9.12 12.39 11.89
C GLN A 140 -9.78 11.04 11.51
N ASN A 141 -9.57 9.97 12.29
CA ASN A 141 -10.16 8.64 12.06
C ASN A 141 -10.95 8.14 13.28
N PRO A 142 -12.04 8.84 13.67
CA PRO A 142 -12.81 8.51 14.87
C PRO A 142 -13.52 7.15 14.80
N GLN A 143 -13.64 6.55 13.60
CA GLN A 143 -14.18 5.21 13.39
C GLN A 143 -13.31 4.13 14.05
N PHE A 144 -12.02 4.36 14.24
CA PHE A 144 -11.12 3.42 14.91
C PHE A 144 -11.13 3.58 16.43
N TYR A 145 -12.29 3.52 17.02
CA TYR A 145 -12.57 3.76 18.45
C TYR A 145 -11.82 2.84 19.41
N PHE A 146 -11.28 1.72 18.94
CA PHE A 146 -10.53 0.74 19.71
C PHE A 146 -9.11 1.19 20.06
N ILE A 147 -8.60 2.24 19.41
CA ILE A 147 -7.26 2.79 19.66
C ILE A 147 -7.29 3.57 20.99
N LYS A 148 -6.38 3.23 21.89
CA LYS A 148 -6.13 3.99 23.13
C LYS A 148 -4.95 4.95 22.97
N ASN A 149 -4.84 5.93 23.86
CA ASN A 149 -3.74 6.89 23.87
C ASN A 149 -2.41 6.27 24.31
N ALA A 150 -1.93 5.25 23.58
CA ALA A 150 -0.66 4.59 23.82
C ALA A 150 -0.02 4.16 22.48
N LEU A 151 1.28 4.41 22.35
CA LEU A 151 2.08 4.02 21.19
C LEU A 151 3.24 3.17 21.66
N TYR A 152 3.40 2.00 21.06
CA TYR A 152 4.52 1.09 21.33
C TYR A 152 5.46 1.12 20.13
N TYR A 153 6.76 1.43 20.34
CA TYR A 153 7.68 1.64 19.22
C TYR A 153 9.11 1.16 19.52
N ASN A 154 9.84 0.88 18.46
CA ASN A 154 11.29 0.70 18.47
C ASN A 154 11.90 1.41 17.24
N SER A 155 13.15 1.14 16.89
CA SER A 155 13.82 1.82 15.76
C SER A 155 13.24 1.49 14.37
N LYS A 156 12.36 0.48 14.25
CA LYS A 156 11.88 -0.05 12.96
C LYS A 156 10.37 0.00 12.80
N VAL A 157 9.62 -0.16 13.88
CA VAL A 157 8.17 -0.35 13.84
C VAL A 157 7.46 0.38 14.97
N VAL A 158 6.18 0.68 14.71
CA VAL A 158 5.22 1.13 15.72
C VAL A 158 4.05 0.15 15.82
N TYR A 159 3.42 0.13 17.00
CA TYR A 159 2.13 -0.51 17.26
C TYR A 159 1.21 0.50 17.91
N LEU A 160 0.02 0.69 17.34
CA LEU A 160 -1.03 1.50 17.96
C LEU A 160 -1.63 0.73 19.12
N GLY A 161 -1.67 1.32 20.30
CA GLY A 161 -2.23 0.71 21.49
C GLY A 161 -3.74 0.47 21.34
N VAL A 162 -4.21 -0.68 21.81
CA VAL A 162 -5.62 -1.08 21.76
C VAL A 162 -6.15 -1.22 23.18
N TYR A 163 -7.37 -0.74 23.44
CA TYR A 163 -8.06 -1.03 24.71
C TYR A 163 -8.23 -2.53 24.88
N ASP A 164 -7.94 -3.05 26.05
CA ASP A 164 -7.92 -4.50 26.32
C ASP A 164 -9.26 -5.18 25.99
N THR A 165 -10.38 -4.48 26.19
CA THR A 165 -11.72 -4.97 25.83
C THR A 165 -11.86 -5.20 24.31
N PHE A 166 -11.22 -4.38 23.49
CA PHE A 166 -11.30 -4.48 22.03
C PHE A 166 -10.13 -5.25 21.40
N ALA A 167 -9.26 -5.80 22.24
CA ALA A 167 -8.17 -6.67 21.79
C ALA A 167 -8.68 -8.02 21.26
N ASP A 168 -9.76 -8.53 21.84
CA ASP A 168 -10.48 -9.70 21.37
C ASP A 168 -11.34 -9.36 20.14
N GLY A 169 -11.17 -10.11 19.05
CA GLY A 169 -11.76 -9.84 17.76
C GLY A 169 -13.30 -9.94 17.74
N ASP A 170 -13.86 -10.91 18.44
CA ASP A 170 -15.31 -11.11 18.49
C ASP A 170 -15.99 -10.02 19.33
N THR A 171 -15.38 -9.65 20.46
CA THR A 171 -15.86 -8.54 21.31
C THR A 171 -15.85 -7.22 20.55
N ARG A 172 -14.78 -6.92 19.82
CA ARG A 172 -14.67 -5.72 18.98
C ARG A 172 -15.69 -5.73 17.86
N SER A 173 -15.87 -6.85 17.17
CA SER A 173 -16.87 -6.99 16.10
C SER A 173 -18.28 -6.72 16.61
N ASN A 174 -18.65 -7.29 17.75
CA ASN A 174 -19.96 -7.05 18.39
C ASN A 174 -20.14 -5.59 18.82
N ALA A 175 -19.12 -4.96 19.38
CA ALA A 175 -19.11 -3.54 19.75
C ALA A 175 -19.31 -2.66 18.51
N SER A 176 -18.60 -2.96 17.41
CA SER A 176 -18.74 -2.25 16.13
C SER A 176 -20.17 -2.34 15.59
N VAL A 177 -20.78 -3.52 15.56
CA VAL A 177 -22.19 -3.68 15.12
C VAL A 177 -23.12 -2.77 15.91
N GLN A 178 -23.01 -2.76 17.23
CA GLN A 178 -23.89 -1.97 18.10
C GLN A 178 -23.66 -0.47 17.92
N MET A 179 -22.41 -0.03 17.88
CA MET A 179 -22.06 1.38 17.71
C MET A 179 -22.52 1.91 16.36
N PHE A 180 -22.13 1.26 15.26
CA PHE A 180 -22.41 1.75 13.92
C PHE A 180 -23.88 1.65 13.52
N ASN A 181 -24.63 0.71 14.06
CA ASN A 181 -26.09 0.71 13.88
C ASN A 181 -26.74 2.00 14.43
N ARG A 182 -26.23 2.56 15.52
CA ARG A 182 -26.74 3.82 16.07
C ARG A 182 -26.22 5.02 15.29
N VAL A 183 -24.94 5.05 14.97
CA VAL A 183 -24.30 6.08 14.14
C VAL A 183 -25.02 6.23 12.81
N ASP A 184 -25.30 5.13 12.12
CA ASP A 184 -25.98 5.15 10.82
C ASP A 184 -27.39 5.75 10.88
N VAL A 185 -28.13 5.50 11.95
CA VAL A 185 -29.45 6.12 12.17
C VAL A 185 -29.34 7.63 12.33
N TRP A 186 -28.34 8.10 13.06
CA TRP A 186 -28.09 9.54 13.21
C TRP A 186 -27.62 10.17 11.90
N VAL A 187 -26.69 9.54 11.20
CA VAL A 187 -26.22 9.99 9.89
C VAL A 187 -27.37 10.11 8.89
N GLN A 188 -28.24 9.10 8.79
CA GLN A 188 -29.43 9.15 7.94
C GLN A 188 -30.41 10.28 8.35
N THR A 189 -30.48 10.58 9.64
CA THR A 189 -31.31 11.69 10.14
C THR A 189 -30.71 13.04 9.75
N ILE A 190 -29.41 13.20 9.89
CA ILE A 190 -28.67 14.41 9.50
C ILE A 190 -28.72 14.62 7.97
N GLN A 191 -28.58 13.57 7.19
CA GLN A 191 -28.61 13.63 5.72
C GLN A 191 -29.96 14.11 5.15
N LYS A 192 -31.05 14.04 5.90
CA LYS A 192 -32.36 14.57 5.47
C LYS A 192 -32.43 16.09 5.50
N GLU A 193 -31.52 16.74 6.21
CA GLU A 193 -31.44 18.20 6.23
C GLU A 193 -30.97 18.73 4.87
N SER A 194 -31.60 19.82 4.44
CA SER A 194 -31.45 20.35 3.06
C SER A 194 -30.21 21.22 2.84
N THR A 195 -29.59 21.74 3.90
CA THR A 195 -28.41 22.60 3.81
C THR A 195 -27.27 22.09 4.68
N ALA A 196 -26.03 22.46 4.34
CA ALA A 196 -24.85 22.11 5.12
C ALA A 196 -24.98 22.63 6.58
N TYR A 197 -25.39 23.88 6.77
CA TYR A 197 -25.64 24.46 8.09
C TYR A 197 -26.70 23.66 8.89
N ALA A 198 -27.81 23.27 8.25
CA ALA A 198 -28.83 22.50 8.94
C ALA A 198 -28.35 21.09 9.32
N LYS A 199 -27.57 20.44 8.46
CA LYS A 199 -26.92 19.16 8.77
C LYS A 199 -25.97 19.29 9.95
N GLU A 200 -25.12 20.28 9.91
CA GLU A 200 -24.17 20.61 10.96
C GLU A 200 -24.87 20.84 12.30
N LYS A 201 -25.86 21.74 12.32
CA LYS A 201 -26.66 22.03 13.51
C LYS A 201 -27.38 20.79 14.03
N LYS A 202 -27.91 19.95 13.13
CA LYS A 202 -28.58 18.69 13.52
C LYS A 202 -27.63 17.71 14.18
N ALA A 203 -26.40 17.60 13.70
CA ALA A 203 -25.37 16.77 14.34
C ALA A 203 -25.01 17.29 15.75
N HIS A 204 -24.82 18.59 15.87
CA HIS A 204 -24.57 19.27 17.14
C HIS A 204 -25.68 18.96 18.16
N ASP A 205 -26.93 19.23 17.79
CA ASP A 205 -28.09 19.07 18.68
C ASP A 205 -28.26 17.58 19.11
N ILE A 206 -28.11 16.63 18.20
CA ILE A 206 -28.19 15.19 18.52
C ILE A 206 -27.19 14.81 19.60
N ILE A 207 -25.97 15.32 19.53
CA ILE A 207 -24.91 14.96 20.47
C ILE A 207 -25.15 15.63 21.81
N CYS A 208 -25.38 16.93 21.86
CA CYS A 208 -25.66 17.67 23.10
C CYS A 208 -26.96 17.21 23.82
N GLU A 209 -27.94 16.68 23.07
CA GLU A 209 -29.15 16.08 23.69
C GLU A 209 -28.90 14.66 24.24
N TYR A 210 -27.87 13.97 23.76
CA TYR A 210 -27.68 12.53 24.01
C TYR A 210 -26.54 12.21 24.97
N VAL A 211 -25.48 13.00 24.96
CA VAL A 211 -24.23 12.74 25.67
C VAL A 211 -24.15 13.64 26.91
N GLU A 212 -23.64 13.13 27.99
CA GLU A 212 -23.31 13.87 29.22
C GLU A 212 -21.78 14.00 29.35
N TYR A 213 -21.29 15.16 29.79
CA TYR A 213 -19.86 15.37 30.04
C TYR A 213 -19.44 14.68 31.33
N GLU A 214 -18.76 13.55 31.24
CA GLU A 214 -18.29 12.78 32.37
C GLU A 214 -17.09 11.92 31.97
N GLU A 215 -16.06 11.87 32.81
CA GLU A 215 -14.94 10.97 32.62
C GLU A 215 -15.34 9.50 32.80
N GLY A 216 -14.63 8.60 32.11
CA GLY A 216 -14.90 7.18 32.22
C GLY A 216 -13.95 6.32 31.40
N THR A 217 -14.28 5.05 31.30
CA THR A 217 -13.57 4.13 30.41
C THR A 217 -13.91 4.49 28.96
N TYR A 218 -12.89 4.59 28.09
CA TYR A 218 -13.02 4.98 26.66
C TYR A 218 -13.42 6.44 26.40
N ASP A 219 -13.38 7.32 27.40
CA ASP A 219 -13.79 8.72 27.32
C ASP A 219 -13.08 9.56 26.25
N GLN A 220 -11.96 9.08 25.74
CA GLN A 220 -11.22 9.70 24.61
C GLN A 220 -11.71 9.23 23.22
N THR A 221 -12.84 8.53 23.15
CA THR A 221 -13.32 7.89 21.91
C THR A 221 -14.79 8.21 21.60
N ALA A 222 -15.16 8.16 20.33
CA ALA A 222 -16.55 8.24 19.91
C ALA A 222 -17.40 7.08 20.48
N TYR A 223 -16.81 5.95 20.82
CA TYR A 223 -17.51 4.79 21.41
C TYR A 223 -18.16 5.12 22.74
N SER A 224 -17.47 5.81 23.65
CA SER A 224 -18.05 6.21 24.94
C SER A 224 -19.24 7.14 24.76
N ALA A 225 -19.13 8.13 23.87
CA ALA A 225 -20.22 9.03 23.55
C ALA A 225 -21.46 8.28 23.00
N VAL A 226 -21.25 7.33 22.07
CA VAL A 226 -22.34 6.58 21.43
C VAL A 226 -22.93 5.53 22.36
N MET A 227 -22.10 4.75 23.06
CA MET A 227 -22.53 3.55 23.77
C MET A 227 -22.77 3.77 25.26
N GLN A 228 -21.96 4.63 25.87
CA GLN A 228 -22.07 4.91 27.31
C GLN A 228 -22.85 6.20 27.60
N LYS A 229 -23.08 7.04 26.58
CA LYS A 229 -23.68 8.38 26.68
C LYS A 229 -22.90 9.37 27.56
N LYS A 230 -21.64 9.09 27.77
CA LYS A 230 -20.74 9.84 28.63
C LYS A 230 -19.37 9.90 27.96
N THR A 231 -18.79 11.07 27.94
CA THR A 231 -17.46 11.28 27.40
C THR A 231 -16.90 12.63 27.81
N VAL A 232 -15.63 12.89 27.48
CA VAL A 232 -14.99 14.21 27.64
C VAL A 232 -14.83 14.89 26.26
N CYS A 233 -14.20 16.03 26.20
CA CYS A 233 -14.02 16.83 24.98
C CYS A 233 -13.57 16.01 23.75
N ALA A 234 -12.61 15.09 23.92
CA ALA A 234 -12.12 14.21 22.87
C ALA A 234 -13.22 13.33 22.24
N GLY A 235 -14.11 12.77 23.04
CA GLY A 235 -15.19 11.94 22.55
C GLY A 235 -16.29 12.76 21.88
N TYR A 236 -16.61 13.96 22.39
CA TYR A 236 -17.50 14.92 21.72
C TYR A 236 -16.96 15.28 20.33
N ALA A 237 -15.70 15.68 20.24
CA ALA A 237 -15.07 16.08 18.98
C ALA A 237 -15.05 14.91 17.97
N LYS A 238 -14.66 13.73 18.42
CA LYS A 238 -14.62 12.52 17.57
C LYS A 238 -15.98 12.06 17.10
N LEU A 239 -17.01 12.09 17.94
CA LEU A 239 -18.37 11.73 17.52
C LEU A 239 -18.92 12.77 16.53
N TYR A 240 -18.67 14.04 16.79
CA TYR A 240 -19.16 15.09 15.91
C TYR A 240 -18.54 15.02 14.51
N SER A 241 -17.21 14.91 14.40
CA SER A 241 -16.56 14.74 13.10
C SER A 241 -17.04 13.48 12.39
N MET A 242 -17.24 12.37 13.11
CA MET A 242 -17.76 11.13 12.56
C MET A 242 -19.16 11.28 11.94
N LEU A 243 -20.07 11.97 12.61
CA LEU A 243 -21.44 12.18 12.12
C LEU A 243 -21.49 13.16 10.94
N THR A 244 -20.75 14.26 11.03
CA THR A 244 -20.73 15.31 10.01
C THR A 244 -20.06 14.86 8.73
N ASN A 245 -18.91 14.19 8.81
CA ASN A 245 -18.21 13.63 7.65
C ASN A 245 -19.07 12.57 6.95
N ALA A 246 -19.63 11.62 7.68
CA ALA A 246 -20.53 10.60 7.13
C ALA A 246 -21.84 11.20 6.54
N ALA A 247 -22.25 12.38 7.02
CA ALA A 247 -23.36 13.12 6.45
C ALA A 247 -22.99 13.97 5.21
N GLY A 248 -21.73 13.98 4.81
CA GLY A 248 -21.19 14.66 3.63
C GLY A 248 -20.80 16.12 3.87
N LEU A 249 -20.45 16.48 5.12
CA LEU A 249 -19.73 17.71 5.43
C LEU A 249 -18.21 17.42 5.49
N GLU A 250 -17.38 18.46 5.44
CA GLU A 250 -15.95 18.36 5.72
C GLU A 250 -15.72 18.87 7.15
N THR A 251 -15.27 17.99 8.06
CA THR A 251 -15.04 18.36 9.48
C THR A 251 -13.75 17.72 9.98
N VAL A 252 -12.82 18.55 10.45
CA VAL A 252 -11.59 18.11 11.10
C VAL A 252 -11.73 18.25 12.62
N SER A 253 -11.06 17.38 13.36
CA SER A 253 -10.89 17.51 14.80
C SER A 253 -9.52 18.10 15.09
N VAL A 254 -9.45 19.09 15.98
CA VAL A 254 -8.21 19.73 16.43
C VAL A 254 -8.11 19.69 17.94
N THR A 255 -6.87 19.77 18.46
CA THR A 255 -6.62 19.78 19.89
C THR A 255 -5.67 20.91 20.28
N SER A 256 -5.83 21.39 21.51
CA SER A 256 -4.81 22.11 22.26
C SER A 256 -4.10 21.15 23.23
N ALA A 257 -3.31 21.70 24.15
CA ALA A 257 -2.70 20.93 25.23
C ALA A 257 -3.73 20.30 26.19
N THR A 258 -4.91 20.89 26.30
CA THR A 258 -5.90 20.54 27.35
C THR A 258 -7.28 20.25 26.84
N HIS A 259 -7.57 20.52 25.56
CA HIS A 259 -8.91 20.49 25.00
C HIS A 259 -8.93 19.97 23.56
N GLY A 260 -10.09 19.43 23.14
CA GLY A 260 -10.34 18.97 21.76
C GLY A 260 -11.68 19.47 21.25
N TRP A 261 -11.70 20.03 20.02
CA TRP A 261 -12.89 20.56 19.36
C TRP A 261 -12.83 20.31 17.84
N ASN A 262 -13.75 20.90 17.09
CA ASN A 262 -13.86 20.66 15.66
C ASN A 262 -13.78 21.96 14.85
N ARG A 263 -13.42 21.80 13.58
CA ARG A 263 -13.58 22.79 12.53
C ARG A 263 -14.40 22.21 11.41
N THR A 264 -15.54 22.84 11.09
CA THR A 264 -16.45 22.39 10.05
C THR A 264 -16.47 23.39 8.90
N LYS A 265 -16.51 22.87 7.68
CA LYS A 265 -16.55 23.67 6.47
C LYS A 265 -17.97 23.92 6.01
N LEU A 266 -18.38 25.18 5.96
CA LEU A 266 -19.62 25.64 5.39
C LEU A 266 -19.36 26.50 4.15
N GLY A 267 -19.76 26.03 2.99
CA GLY A 267 -19.40 26.66 1.74
C GLY A 267 -17.89 26.58 1.51
N ASN A 268 -17.20 27.72 1.58
CA ASN A 268 -15.77 27.80 1.32
C ASN A 268 -14.96 28.18 2.55
N GLN A 269 -15.59 28.27 3.70
CA GLN A 269 -14.94 28.71 4.92
C GLN A 269 -15.06 27.65 6.00
N TRP A 270 -14.08 27.66 6.88
CA TRP A 270 -14.02 26.81 8.05
C TRP A 270 -14.43 27.61 9.28
N TYR A 271 -15.11 26.94 10.19
CA TYR A 271 -15.63 27.51 11.43
C TYR A 271 -15.36 26.56 12.59
N ASN A 272 -14.93 27.08 13.72
CA ASN A 272 -14.79 26.31 14.94
C ASN A 272 -16.17 25.96 15.50
N VAL A 273 -16.31 24.73 15.98
CA VAL A 273 -17.48 24.20 16.68
C VAL A 273 -17.01 23.45 17.91
N ASP A 274 -17.42 23.88 19.08
CA ASP A 274 -17.12 23.20 20.34
C ASP A 274 -18.39 22.78 21.06
N LEU A 275 -18.73 21.49 20.90
CA LEU A 275 -19.91 20.90 21.52
C LEU A 275 -19.77 20.80 23.04
N THR A 276 -18.55 20.60 23.55
CA THR A 276 -18.28 20.50 24.98
C THR A 276 -18.69 21.76 25.72
N TRP A 277 -18.39 22.92 25.13
CA TRP A 277 -18.73 24.21 25.71
C TRP A 277 -20.15 24.68 25.38
N ASP A 278 -20.78 24.08 24.38
CA ASP A 278 -22.16 24.34 24.01
C ASP A 278 -23.16 23.38 24.71
N ASP A 279 -22.65 22.27 25.28
CA ASP A 279 -23.47 21.28 26.00
C ASP A 279 -23.95 21.82 27.34
N GLY A 280 -25.22 22.17 27.40
CA GLY A 280 -25.85 22.78 28.57
C GLY A 280 -27.38 22.66 28.51
N THR A 281 -28.02 23.14 29.56
CA THR A 281 -29.49 23.16 29.61
C THR A 281 -29.97 24.60 29.79
N PRO A 282 -30.50 25.24 28.76
CA PRO A 282 -30.64 24.79 27.37
C PRO A 282 -29.31 24.69 26.65
N ILE A 283 -29.26 23.91 25.51
CA ILE A 283 -28.09 23.83 24.62
C ILE A 283 -27.70 25.25 24.18
N SER A 284 -26.42 25.55 24.26
CA SER A 284 -25.80 26.78 23.76
C SER A 284 -25.43 26.67 22.28
N TYR A 285 -25.20 27.81 21.66
CA TYR A 285 -24.58 27.94 20.33
C TYR A 285 -23.50 29.04 20.37
N GLN A 286 -22.98 29.31 21.57
CA GLN A 286 -21.98 30.36 21.79
C GLN A 286 -20.66 30.00 21.11
N PHE A 287 -20.35 28.72 21.02
CA PHE A 287 -19.15 28.16 20.43
C PHE A 287 -19.41 27.43 19.11
N PHE A 288 -20.57 27.70 18.51
CA PHE A 288 -20.98 27.14 17.24
C PHE A 288 -20.67 28.09 16.10
N ASN A 289 -19.84 27.65 15.14
CA ASN A 289 -19.45 28.40 13.95
C ASN A 289 -18.70 29.72 14.22
N LYS A 290 -17.61 29.64 14.98
CA LYS A 290 -16.80 30.77 15.39
C LYS A 290 -15.44 30.82 14.68
N SER A 291 -14.87 32.04 14.62
CA SER A 291 -13.48 32.21 14.20
C SER A 291 -12.49 31.82 15.31
N ASP A 292 -11.22 31.58 14.93
CA ASP A 292 -10.15 31.32 15.88
C ASP A 292 -10.05 32.48 16.90
N ALA A 293 -10.06 33.72 16.41
CA ALA A 293 -10.01 34.92 17.25
C ALA A 293 -11.21 35.05 18.22
N THR A 294 -12.37 34.53 17.87
CA THR A 294 -13.53 34.50 18.77
C THR A 294 -13.38 33.44 19.83
N MET A 295 -12.94 32.23 19.48
CA MET A 295 -12.71 31.13 20.42
C MET A 295 -11.65 31.54 21.47
N GLU A 296 -10.52 32.04 21.06
CA GLU A 296 -9.41 32.46 21.94
C GLU A 296 -9.80 33.54 22.99
N LYS A 297 -10.82 34.33 22.72
CA LYS A 297 -11.29 35.34 23.72
C LYS A 297 -11.86 34.69 24.99
N TYR A 298 -12.34 33.47 24.91
CA TYR A 298 -12.95 32.78 26.04
C TYR A 298 -11.94 31.93 26.83
N ASP A 299 -10.72 31.73 26.31
CA ASP A 299 -9.69 30.92 26.94
C ASP A 299 -9.16 31.51 28.27
N GLY A 300 -9.25 32.81 28.45
CA GLY A 300 -8.62 33.51 29.59
C GLY A 300 -9.18 33.19 30.98
N SER A 301 -10.28 32.45 31.11
CA SER A 301 -10.93 32.14 32.39
C SER A 301 -11.18 30.65 32.62
N SER A 302 -10.86 29.78 31.65
CA SER A 302 -11.05 28.35 31.72
C SER A 302 -9.72 27.60 31.80
N ARG A 303 -9.78 26.32 32.21
CA ARG A 303 -8.63 25.38 32.17
C ARG A 303 -8.32 24.95 30.75
N GLU A 304 -9.25 25.11 29.85
CA GLU A 304 -9.20 24.67 28.46
C GLU A 304 -8.77 25.81 27.57
N SER A 305 -8.07 25.52 26.50
CA SER A 305 -7.57 26.49 25.52
C SER A 305 -7.94 26.06 24.11
N HIS A 306 -8.31 27.02 23.27
CA HIS A 306 -8.52 26.82 21.83
C HIS A 306 -7.29 27.18 20.98
N THR A 307 -6.15 27.43 21.61
CA THR A 307 -4.88 27.55 20.88
C THR A 307 -4.43 26.16 20.43
N GLN A 308 -4.53 25.88 19.13
CA GLN A 308 -4.20 24.56 18.59
C GLN A 308 -2.76 24.15 18.86
N ASN A 309 -2.52 22.86 19.00
CA ASN A 309 -1.18 22.31 19.08
C ASN A 309 -0.39 22.57 17.79
N HIS A 310 0.91 22.85 17.93
CA HIS A 310 1.80 23.21 16.83
C HIS A 310 1.87 22.19 15.68
N TYR A 311 1.62 20.91 15.95
CA TYR A 311 1.61 19.89 14.90
C TYR A 311 0.42 20.00 13.92
N TYR A 312 -0.57 20.86 14.23
CA TYR A 312 -1.63 21.22 13.28
C TYR A 312 -1.26 22.43 12.41
N ASP A 313 -0.12 23.09 12.67
CA ASP A 313 0.28 24.29 11.91
C ASP A 313 0.55 23.93 10.45
N GLY A 314 -0.18 24.57 9.55
CA GLY A 314 -0.15 24.25 8.13
C GLY A 314 -0.84 22.94 7.73
N VAL A 315 -1.35 22.15 8.70
CA VAL A 315 -2.03 20.87 8.51
C VAL A 315 -3.54 21.02 8.65
N ALA A 316 -4.02 21.65 9.73
CA ALA A 316 -5.44 21.94 9.92
C ALA A 316 -5.84 23.28 9.29
N PRO A 317 -7.11 23.46 8.87
CA PRO A 317 -7.60 24.72 8.30
C PRO A 317 -7.78 25.78 9.37
N GLY A 318 -7.50 27.05 9.06
CA GLY A 318 -7.82 28.20 9.94
C GLY A 318 -9.27 28.66 9.80
N CYS A 319 -9.81 29.28 10.86
CA CYS A 319 -11.16 29.83 10.92
C CYS A 319 -11.09 31.37 11.02
N GLU A 320 -11.21 32.05 9.88
CA GLU A 320 -10.92 33.49 9.78
C GLU A 320 -12.04 34.40 10.31
N SER A 321 -13.30 33.96 10.26
CA SER A 321 -14.48 34.77 10.61
C SER A 321 -15.59 33.97 11.26
N ASP A 322 -16.43 34.61 12.05
CA ASP A 322 -17.68 34.00 12.55
C ASP A 322 -18.68 33.78 11.41
N TYR A 323 -19.51 32.76 11.50
CA TYR A 323 -20.55 32.48 10.52
C TYR A 323 -21.55 33.67 10.43
N GLY A 324 -21.88 34.05 9.20
CA GLY A 324 -22.78 35.15 8.93
C GLY A 324 -22.07 36.55 8.91
N ALA A 325 -20.77 36.61 9.20
CA ALA A 325 -20.02 37.85 8.95
C ALA A 325 -19.91 38.11 7.44
N SER A 326 -19.90 39.35 7.03
CA SER A 326 -19.77 39.72 5.62
C SER A 326 -18.38 39.34 5.10
N VAL A 327 -18.34 38.42 4.13
CA VAL A 327 -17.11 37.99 3.50
C VAL A 327 -16.99 38.59 2.10
N THR A 328 -15.86 39.17 1.80
CA THR A 328 -15.54 39.58 0.42
C THR A 328 -15.20 38.33 -0.38
N VAL A 329 -16.05 37.97 -1.34
CA VAL A 329 -15.77 36.82 -2.24
C VAL A 329 -14.62 37.21 -3.17
N VAL A 330 -13.52 36.47 -3.09
CA VAL A 330 -12.38 36.57 -3.99
C VAL A 330 -12.40 35.33 -4.87
N ASP A 331 -12.59 35.50 -6.18
CA ASP A 331 -12.61 34.39 -7.12
C ASP A 331 -11.23 34.17 -7.78
N ALA A 332 -10.95 32.94 -8.25
CA ALA A 332 -9.70 32.66 -8.91
C ALA A 332 -9.71 33.22 -10.34
N GLU A 333 -8.69 33.97 -10.66
CA GLU A 333 -8.38 34.40 -12.03
C GLU A 333 -7.69 33.27 -12.80
N GLN A 334 -6.86 32.48 -12.09
CA GLN A 334 -6.15 31.33 -12.64
C GLN A 334 -5.99 30.22 -11.58
N ILE A 335 -5.88 28.98 -12.05
CA ILE A 335 -5.46 27.83 -11.25
C ILE A 335 -4.24 27.17 -11.92
N HIS A 336 -3.34 26.64 -11.13
CA HIS A 336 -2.14 25.97 -11.62
C HIS A 336 -1.98 24.60 -10.93
N ALA A 337 -1.66 23.56 -11.68
CA ALA A 337 -1.13 22.36 -11.09
C ALA A 337 0.31 22.63 -10.62
N ASP A 338 0.60 22.46 -9.34
CA ASP A 338 1.92 22.75 -8.75
C ASP A 338 3.00 21.84 -9.31
N THR A 339 2.61 20.65 -9.76
CA THR A 339 3.46 19.70 -10.47
C THR A 339 2.94 19.50 -11.88
N ALA A 340 3.76 19.81 -12.90
CA ALA A 340 3.38 19.65 -14.29
C ALA A 340 3.22 18.17 -14.71
N THR A 341 3.96 17.26 -14.08
CA THR A 341 3.93 15.83 -14.36
C THR A 341 4.04 15.02 -13.08
N VAL A 342 3.09 14.12 -12.85
CA VAL A 342 3.13 13.11 -11.80
C VAL A 342 3.61 11.80 -12.44
N VAL A 343 4.65 11.21 -11.87
CA VAL A 343 5.22 9.92 -12.31
C VAL A 343 4.85 8.84 -11.31
N LEU A 344 4.15 7.83 -11.79
CA LEU A 344 3.69 6.69 -11.00
C LEU A 344 4.33 5.40 -11.49
N ASP A 345 4.33 4.38 -10.63
CA ASP A 345 4.88 3.07 -10.89
C ASP A 345 3.94 2.00 -10.32
N LEU A 346 3.60 0.99 -11.12
CA LEU A 346 2.61 -0.04 -10.73
C LEU A 346 3.06 -0.94 -9.56
N VAL A 347 4.29 -0.81 -9.08
CA VAL A 347 4.83 -1.67 -8.01
C VAL A 347 5.18 -0.85 -6.77
N ASN A 348 5.91 0.26 -6.92
CA ASN A 348 6.52 0.96 -5.80
C ASN A 348 5.84 2.30 -5.46
N ASN A 349 5.13 2.90 -6.40
CA ASN A 349 4.48 4.21 -6.24
C ASN A 349 3.20 4.25 -7.07
N GLN A 350 2.16 3.61 -6.56
CA GLN A 350 0.91 3.40 -7.31
C GLN A 350 -0.02 4.62 -7.30
N SER A 351 0.20 5.59 -6.43
CA SER A 351 -0.64 6.77 -6.33
C SER A 351 0.18 8.05 -6.13
N GLY A 352 -0.43 9.19 -6.43
CA GLY A 352 0.20 10.49 -6.25
C GLY A 352 -0.83 11.61 -6.18
N GLN A 353 -0.62 12.56 -5.29
CA GLN A 353 -1.53 13.68 -5.07
C GLN A 353 -1.23 14.82 -6.05
N ILE A 354 -2.24 15.30 -6.76
CA ILE A 354 -2.17 16.56 -7.49
C ILE A 354 -2.44 17.70 -6.52
N ARG A 355 -1.49 18.62 -6.41
CA ARG A 355 -1.66 19.89 -5.68
C ARG A 355 -1.93 21.00 -6.66
N THR A 356 -2.76 21.98 -6.25
CA THR A 356 -3.19 23.09 -7.10
C THR A 356 -3.07 24.40 -6.35
N SER A 357 -2.46 25.36 -6.96
CA SER A 357 -2.38 26.75 -6.48
C SER A 357 -3.35 27.65 -7.24
N PHE A 358 -3.66 28.79 -6.62
CA PHE A 358 -4.63 29.73 -7.10
C PHE A 358 -4.01 31.13 -7.25
N VAL A 359 -4.51 31.88 -8.22
CA VAL A 359 -4.19 33.30 -8.38
C VAL A 359 -5.51 34.10 -8.38
N PRO A 360 -5.68 35.01 -7.42
CA PRO A 360 -4.82 35.26 -6.25
C PRO A 360 -4.87 34.11 -5.22
N ALA A 361 -3.86 33.99 -4.35
CA ALA A 361 -3.76 32.86 -3.41
C ALA A 361 -4.89 32.82 -2.35
N ASN A 362 -5.47 33.97 -2.04
CA ASN A 362 -6.56 34.15 -1.05
C ASN A 362 -7.96 33.93 -1.65
N VAL A 363 -8.09 33.05 -2.65
CA VAL A 363 -9.38 32.67 -3.23
C VAL A 363 -10.31 32.09 -2.15
N THR A 364 -11.52 32.60 -2.10
CA THR A 364 -12.53 32.22 -1.10
C THR A 364 -13.06 30.80 -1.34
N ASP A 365 -13.35 30.44 -2.60
CA ASP A 365 -13.78 29.10 -2.97
C ASP A 365 -12.65 28.35 -3.69
N LYS A 366 -12.10 27.33 -3.04
CA LYS A 366 -11.01 26.49 -3.60
C LYS A 366 -11.49 25.15 -4.17
N ARG A 367 -12.79 24.91 -4.29
CA ARG A 367 -13.35 23.65 -4.80
C ARG A 367 -12.91 23.36 -6.23
N LEU A 368 -12.40 22.16 -6.44
CA LEU A 368 -11.90 21.66 -7.71
C LEU A 368 -12.62 20.37 -8.11
N GLY A 369 -12.72 20.16 -9.41
CA GLY A 369 -13.12 18.89 -10.01
C GLY A 369 -11.96 18.34 -10.83
N TYR A 370 -11.76 17.03 -10.79
CA TYR A 370 -10.68 16.33 -11.49
C TYR A 370 -11.26 15.32 -12.44
N VAL A 371 -10.72 15.27 -13.66
CA VAL A 371 -11.14 14.31 -14.69
C VAL A 371 -9.91 13.72 -15.38
N SER A 372 -9.81 12.40 -15.37
CA SER A 372 -8.80 11.70 -16.17
C SER A 372 -9.25 11.58 -17.62
N GLU A 373 -8.35 11.95 -18.55
CA GLU A 373 -8.60 11.81 -19.99
C GLU A 373 -8.53 10.32 -20.44
N ASN A 374 -7.86 9.46 -19.65
CA ASN A 374 -7.84 8.02 -19.92
C ASN A 374 -7.75 7.22 -18.61
N THR A 375 -8.89 6.77 -18.13
CA THR A 375 -9.02 5.98 -16.90
C THR A 375 -8.42 4.58 -17.00
N ASN A 376 -8.11 4.08 -18.19
CA ASN A 376 -7.39 2.82 -18.36
C ASN A 376 -5.88 2.95 -18.07
N ILE A 377 -5.35 4.17 -17.97
CA ILE A 377 -3.95 4.44 -17.61
C ILE A 377 -3.86 4.91 -16.16
N ALA A 378 -4.68 5.88 -15.77
CA ALA A 378 -4.74 6.37 -14.40
C ALA A 378 -6.15 6.89 -14.07
N THR A 379 -6.63 6.64 -12.87
CA THR A 379 -7.85 7.24 -12.31
C THR A 379 -7.48 8.43 -11.42
N VAL A 380 -8.48 9.24 -11.07
CA VAL A 380 -8.32 10.34 -10.12
C VAL A 380 -9.56 10.44 -9.23
N SER A 381 -9.34 10.64 -7.93
CA SER A 381 -10.40 10.86 -6.96
C SER A 381 -10.94 12.30 -7.00
N ALA A 382 -12.04 12.56 -6.29
CA ALA A 382 -12.58 13.91 -6.12
C ALA A 382 -11.61 14.84 -5.37
N SER A 383 -10.68 14.31 -4.56
CA SER A 383 -9.63 15.06 -3.86
C SER A 383 -8.37 15.29 -4.69
N GLY A 384 -8.29 14.73 -5.91
CA GLY A 384 -7.11 14.87 -6.78
C GLY A 384 -6.04 13.80 -6.55
N LEU A 385 -6.34 12.73 -5.78
CA LEU A 385 -5.46 11.57 -5.68
C LEU A 385 -5.53 10.77 -6.97
N VAL A 386 -4.39 10.63 -7.64
CA VAL A 386 -4.23 9.86 -8.88
C VAL A 386 -3.78 8.45 -8.53
N THR A 387 -4.43 7.45 -9.12
CA THR A 387 -4.06 6.04 -8.96
C THR A 387 -3.68 5.45 -10.33
N ALA A 388 -2.54 4.78 -10.37
CA ALA A 388 -2.03 4.09 -11.54
C ALA A 388 -2.88 2.85 -11.87
N VAL A 389 -3.21 2.64 -13.16
CA VAL A 389 -3.99 1.49 -13.64
C VAL A 389 -3.17 0.64 -14.60
N ALA A 390 -2.54 1.25 -15.60
CA ALA A 390 -1.72 0.55 -16.59
C ALA A 390 -0.59 1.45 -17.10
N PRO A 391 0.52 0.87 -17.60
CA PRO A 391 1.62 1.65 -18.14
C PRO A 391 1.18 2.52 -19.32
N GLY A 392 1.58 3.79 -19.32
CA GLY A 392 1.21 4.72 -20.35
C GLY A 392 1.31 6.17 -19.89
N LYS A 393 0.78 7.06 -20.73
CA LYS A 393 0.71 8.49 -20.47
C LYS A 393 -0.72 8.98 -20.66
N THR A 394 -1.20 9.77 -19.72
CA THR A 394 -2.49 10.45 -19.77
C THR A 394 -2.36 11.85 -19.19
N SER A 395 -3.46 12.56 -19.08
CA SER A 395 -3.54 13.83 -18.38
C SER A 395 -4.76 13.88 -17.47
N ILE A 396 -4.66 14.62 -16.41
CA ILE A 396 -5.76 14.97 -15.52
C ILE A 396 -6.11 16.43 -15.80
N THR A 397 -7.36 16.67 -16.19
CA THR A 397 -7.91 18.01 -16.25
C THR A 397 -8.45 18.41 -14.89
N ILE A 398 -7.93 19.51 -14.35
CA ILE A 398 -8.35 20.13 -13.11
C ILE A 398 -9.27 21.29 -13.48
N ARG A 399 -10.43 21.38 -12.88
CA ARG A 399 -11.39 22.45 -13.14
C ARG A 399 -11.88 23.08 -11.85
N LYS A 400 -11.82 24.41 -11.75
CA LYS A 400 -12.48 25.13 -10.68
C LYS A 400 -14.00 25.10 -10.86
N LEU A 401 -14.72 24.69 -9.81
CA LEU A 401 -16.17 24.43 -9.94
C LEU A 401 -17.01 25.70 -10.05
N THR A 402 -16.50 26.87 -9.60
CA THR A 402 -17.27 28.12 -9.57
C THR A 402 -17.15 28.95 -10.85
N ASN A 403 -16.01 28.91 -11.55
CA ASN A 403 -15.79 29.80 -12.71
C ASN A 403 -15.16 29.11 -13.93
N ASN A 404 -15.09 27.76 -13.95
CA ASN A 404 -14.56 26.96 -15.06
C ASN A 404 -13.08 27.21 -15.44
N GLN A 405 -12.28 27.86 -14.60
CA GLN A 405 -10.82 27.91 -14.77
C GLN A 405 -10.26 26.49 -14.79
N LYS A 406 -9.26 26.26 -15.66
CA LYS A 406 -8.71 24.92 -15.88
C LYS A 406 -7.19 24.91 -15.77
N ALA A 407 -6.66 23.83 -15.26
CA ALA A 407 -5.26 23.45 -15.31
C ALA A 407 -5.16 21.99 -15.74
N THR A 408 -3.98 21.56 -16.16
CA THR A 408 -3.74 20.19 -16.60
C THR A 408 -2.47 19.66 -15.94
N CYS A 409 -2.52 18.43 -15.46
CA CYS A 409 -1.38 17.70 -14.95
C CYS A 409 -1.15 16.46 -15.82
N THR A 410 0.06 16.27 -16.31
CA THR A 410 0.45 15.05 -17.04
C THR A 410 0.69 13.92 -16.07
N ILE A 411 0.22 12.72 -16.41
CA ILE A 411 0.45 11.50 -15.64
C ILE A 411 1.23 10.51 -16.50
N GLU A 412 2.35 10.04 -15.99
CA GLU A 412 3.14 8.98 -16.61
C GLU A 412 3.18 7.78 -15.67
N VAL A 413 2.61 6.67 -16.11
CA VAL A 413 2.57 5.42 -15.35
C VAL A 413 3.58 4.45 -15.95
N TYR A 414 4.48 3.94 -15.13
CA TYR A 414 5.48 2.95 -15.52
C TYR A 414 5.12 1.58 -14.95
N GLY A 415 5.22 0.56 -15.79
CA GLY A 415 5.26 -0.83 -15.40
C GLY A 415 6.69 -1.36 -15.37
N TRP A 416 6.85 -2.65 -15.15
CA TRP A 416 8.12 -3.35 -15.17
C TRP A 416 8.07 -4.43 -16.24
N GLN A 417 9.19 -4.63 -16.93
CA GLN A 417 9.36 -5.75 -17.83
C GLN A 417 9.36 -7.07 -17.05
N ASP A 418 8.73 -8.08 -17.61
CA ASP A 418 8.76 -9.41 -17.05
C ASP A 418 10.20 -9.94 -16.95
N LYS A 419 10.48 -10.64 -15.86
CA LYS A 419 11.75 -11.32 -15.64
C LYS A 419 12.03 -12.30 -16.78
N PRO A 420 13.20 -12.26 -17.44
CA PRO A 420 13.55 -13.24 -18.45
C PRO A 420 13.77 -14.63 -17.84
N GLU A 421 13.79 -15.64 -18.69
CA GLU A 421 14.17 -17.00 -18.28
C GLU A 421 15.61 -17.03 -17.77
N THR A 422 15.89 -17.96 -16.86
CA THR A 422 17.28 -18.19 -16.40
C THR A 422 18.16 -18.51 -17.61
N PRO A 423 19.27 -17.75 -17.81
CA PRO A 423 20.10 -17.96 -18.98
C PRO A 423 20.77 -19.33 -18.97
N THR A 424 20.79 -19.96 -20.14
CA THR A 424 21.49 -21.21 -20.42
C THR A 424 22.66 -20.94 -21.33
N VAL A 425 23.64 -21.84 -21.32
CA VAL A 425 24.86 -21.72 -22.11
C VAL A 425 24.71 -22.49 -23.42
N ALA A 426 24.71 -21.77 -24.53
CA ALA A 426 24.68 -22.35 -25.85
C ALA A 426 26.02 -23.01 -26.22
N LYS A 427 27.14 -22.30 -25.97
CA LYS A 427 28.51 -22.75 -26.30
C LYS A 427 29.50 -22.07 -25.37
N TYR A 428 30.64 -22.70 -25.14
CA TYR A 428 31.74 -22.13 -24.35
C TYR A 428 33.08 -22.68 -24.73
N GLY A 429 34.15 -21.93 -24.47
CA GLY A 429 35.54 -22.29 -24.70
C GLY A 429 36.43 -21.85 -23.54
N SER A 430 37.72 -21.81 -23.75
CA SER A 430 38.68 -21.37 -22.73
C SER A 430 38.65 -19.84 -22.51
N THR A 431 38.31 -19.07 -23.54
CA THR A 431 38.37 -17.60 -23.51
C THR A 431 37.05 -16.94 -23.92
N TRP A 432 35.98 -17.70 -24.08
CA TRP A 432 34.69 -17.19 -24.53
C TRP A 432 33.52 -18.06 -24.03
N ILE A 433 32.36 -17.44 -23.87
CA ILE A 433 31.09 -18.08 -23.54
C ILE A 433 30.00 -17.40 -24.38
N THR A 434 29.07 -18.18 -24.90
CA THR A 434 27.89 -17.69 -25.57
C THR A 434 26.67 -18.27 -24.86
N LEU A 435 25.77 -17.42 -24.41
CA LEU A 435 24.49 -17.82 -23.84
C LEU A 435 23.47 -18.07 -24.94
N ASP A 436 22.40 -18.77 -24.61
CA ASP A 436 21.25 -18.88 -25.50
C ASP A 436 20.57 -17.51 -25.66
N THR A 437 20.17 -17.21 -26.89
CA THR A 437 19.55 -15.92 -27.21
C THR A 437 18.14 -15.87 -26.67
N GLN A 438 17.83 -14.85 -25.88
CA GLN A 438 16.48 -14.53 -25.42
C GLN A 438 16.01 -13.24 -26.11
N SER A 439 14.86 -13.31 -26.76
CA SER A 439 14.29 -12.18 -27.51
C SER A 439 14.06 -10.96 -26.61
N GLY A 440 14.51 -9.79 -27.05
CA GLY A 440 14.32 -8.52 -26.34
C GLY A 440 15.16 -8.37 -25.08
N CYS A 441 16.19 -9.22 -24.87
CA CYS A 441 17.06 -9.17 -23.70
C CYS A 441 18.44 -8.58 -24.01
N VAL A 442 19.08 -8.09 -22.95
CA VAL A 442 20.49 -7.66 -22.93
C VAL A 442 21.27 -8.49 -21.91
N TYR A 443 22.56 -8.63 -22.15
CA TYR A 443 23.45 -9.55 -21.47
C TYR A 443 24.61 -8.79 -20.81
N SER A 444 25.08 -9.28 -19.68
CA SER A 444 26.22 -8.71 -18.97
C SER A 444 27.04 -9.80 -18.28
N VAL A 445 28.34 -9.55 -18.10
CA VAL A 445 29.29 -10.40 -17.33
C VAL A 445 29.61 -9.80 -15.97
N ASP A 446 29.27 -8.56 -15.73
CA ASP A 446 29.57 -7.81 -14.50
C ASP A 446 28.30 -7.21 -13.82
N GLY A 447 27.14 -7.33 -14.46
CA GLY A 447 25.88 -6.73 -14.00
C GLY A 447 25.79 -5.21 -14.19
N ILE A 448 26.83 -4.57 -14.72
CA ILE A 448 26.93 -3.13 -14.87
C ILE A 448 26.90 -2.73 -16.36
N HIS A 449 27.75 -3.35 -17.17
CA HIS A 449 27.86 -3.09 -18.60
C HIS A 449 27.02 -4.09 -19.38
N TRP A 450 26.07 -3.61 -20.16
CA TRP A 450 25.07 -4.41 -20.87
C TRP A 450 25.25 -4.34 -22.37
N GLN A 451 25.11 -5.48 -23.05
CA GLN A 451 25.20 -5.61 -24.50
C GLN A 451 24.03 -6.42 -25.06
N SER A 452 23.70 -6.25 -26.32
CA SER A 452 22.65 -7.03 -26.99
C SER A 452 23.13 -8.43 -27.42
N SER A 453 24.43 -8.62 -27.60
CA SER A 453 25.00 -9.91 -27.96
C SER A 453 25.05 -10.85 -26.75
N PRO A 454 24.63 -12.12 -26.88
CA PRO A 454 24.79 -13.13 -25.84
C PRO A 454 26.23 -13.71 -25.76
N ALA A 455 27.16 -13.25 -26.65
CA ALA A 455 28.51 -13.77 -26.74
C ALA A 455 29.47 -12.88 -25.95
N PHE A 456 30.31 -13.52 -25.15
CA PHE A 456 31.36 -12.92 -24.34
C PHE A 456 32.70 -13.51 -24.76
N VAL A 457 33.67 -12.66 -25.04
CA VAL A 457 35.03 -13.03 -25.51
C VAL A 457 36.10 -12.41 -24.60
N ASN A 458 37.33 -12.83 -24.77
CA ASN A 458 38.49 -12.34 -23.97
C ASN A 458 38.33 -12.65 -22.47
N LEU A 459 37.66 -13.74 -22.14
CA LEU A 459 37.59 -14.25 -20.79
C LEU A 459 38.90 -14.97 -20.42
N LYS A 460 39.17 -15.07 -19.11
CA LYS A 460 40.30 -15.84 -18.62
C LYS A 460 39.97 -17.32 -18.61
N PRO A 461 40.90 -18.22 -19.01
CA PRO A 461 40.72 -19.65 -18.89
C PRO A 461 40.52 -20.11 -17.44
N ASN A 462 39.85 -21.23 -17.26
CA ASN A 462 39.54 -21.86 -15.97
C ASN A 462 38.99 -20.90 -14.91
N THR A 463 38.24 -19.90 -15.32
CA THR A 463 37.71 -18.86 -14.45
C THR A 463 36.21 -18.90 -14.42
N GLU A 464 35.62 -18.81 -13.22
CA GLU A 464 34.19 -18.72 -13.04
C GLU A 464 33.67 -17.30 -13.24
N TYR A 465 32.64 -17.14 -14.07
CA TYR A 465 31.97 -15.89 -14.35
C TYR A 465 30.48 -16.03 -14.03
N THR A 466 29.88 -14.93 -13.60
CA THR A 466 28.44 -14.81 -13.48
C THR A 466 27.92 -13.98 -14.65
N PHE A 467 27.05 -14.56 -15.45
CA PHE A 467 26.41 -13.86 -16.57
C PHE A 467 24.99 -13.50 -16.20
N TYR A 468 24.61 -12.28 -16.54
CA TYR A 468 23.31 -11.71 -16.21
C TYR A 468 22.53 -11.44 -17.50
N VAL A 469 21.21 -11.58 -17.41
CA VAL A 469 20.27 -11.28 -18.49
C VAL A 469 19.12 -10.47 -17.93
N LYS A 470 18.73 -9.41 -18.63
CA LYS A 470 17.53 -8.63 -18.30
C LYS A 470 16.86 -8.12 -19.59
N ARG A 471 15.58 -7.73 -19.47
CA ARG A 471 14.91 -6.95 -20.49
C ARG A 471 15.16 -5.48 -20.23
N PRO A 472 15.65 -4.70 -21.20
CA PRO A 472 15.90 -3.26 -21.04
C PRO A 472 14.58 -2.49 -20.97
N THR A 473 14.64 -1.24 -20.50
CA THR A 473 13.52 -0.30 -20.55
C THR A 473 12.96 -0.19 -21.97
N SER A 474 11.62 -0.23 -22.11
CA SER A 474 10.92 -0.11 -23.38
C SER A 474 9.59 0.62 -23.21
N GLY A 475 9.44 1.81 -23.84
CA GLY A 475 8.24 2.63 -23.68
C GLY A 475 8.00 3.02 -22.23
N TYR A 476 6.83 2.69 -21.71
CA TYR A 476 6.46 2.89 -20.30
C TYR A 476 6.74 1.68 -19.42
N TYR A 477 7.62 0.78 -19.84
CA TYR A 477 8.08 -0.33 -19.02
C TYR A 477 9.55 -0.13 -18.62
N ARG A 478 9.81 -0.14 -17.34
CA ARG A 478 11.16 -0.16 -16.77
C ARG A 478 11.83 -1.50 -17.04
N GLU A 479 13.13 -1.55 -16.90
CA GLU A 479 13.90 -2.78 -17.08
C GLU A 479 13.47 -3.88 -16.09
N SER A 480 13.56 -5.13 -16.51
CA SER A 480 13.27 -6.27 -15.63
C SER A 480 14.34 -6.45 -14.55
N LYS A 481 13.99 -7.18 -13.50
CA LYS A 481 15.03 -7.77 -12.63
C LYS A 481 15.91 -8.69 -13.47
N ALA A 482 17.24 -8.61 -13.26
CA ALA A 482 18.17 -9.49 -13.91
C ALA A 482 18.12 -10.90 -13.34
N VAL A 483 18.33 -11.89 -14.20
CA VAL A 483 18.58 -13.28 -13.83
C VAL A 483 20.02 -13.64 -14.18
N SER A 484 20.60 -14.63 -13.53
CA SER A 484 21.99 -14.96 -13.74
C SER A 484 22.25 -16.46 -13.79
N VAL A 485 23.38 -16.80 -14.41
CA VAL A 485 23.96 -18.15 -14.41
C VAL A 485 25.46 -18.04 -14.13
N ARG A 486 26.00 -18.98 -13.37
CA ARG A 486 27.45 -19.12 -13.16
C ARG A 486 28.02 -20.15 -14.11
N VAL A 487 29.11 -19.81 -14.80
CA VAL A 487 29.74 -20.68 -15.77
C VAL A 487 31.25 -20.53 -15.64
N ARG A 488 31.97 -21.65 -15.69
CA ARG A 488 33.44 -21.69 -15.70
C ARG A 488 33.93 -21.92 -17.12
N THR A 489 34.85 -21.09 -17.60
CA THR A 489 35.55 -21.30 -18.86
C THR A 489 36.42 -22.56 -18.80
N LEU A 490 36.69 -23.17 -19.96
CA LEU A 490 37.59 -24.33 -20.07
C LEU A 490 39.02 -23.95 -19.70
N THR A 491 39.81 -24.95 -19.34
CA THR A 491 41.28 -24.82 -19.24
C THR A 491 41.91 -24.70 -20.63
N GLU A 492 43.08 -24.08 -20.75
CA GLU A 492 43.76 -23.91 -22.04
C GLU A 492 44.18 -25.25 -22.69
N GLU A 493 44.37 -26.32 -21.89
CA GLU A 493 44.79 -27.63 -22.36
C GLU A 493 43.68 -28.52 -22.93
N VAL A 494 42.43 -28.15 -22.79
CA VAL A 494 41.32 -28.93 -23.36
C VAL A 494 41.18 -28.52 -24.82
N GLN A 495 41.89 -29.23 -25.72
CA GLN A 495 41.49 -29.28 -27.13
C GLN A 495 40.00 -29.56 -27.18
N ALA A 496 39.27 -28.67 -27.84
CA ALA A 496 37.80 -28.84 -27.96
C ALA A 496 37.48 -30.29 -28.29
N ALA A 497 36.78 -30.97 -27.40
CA ALA A 497 36.29 -32.31 -27.72
C ALA A 497 35.57 -32.22 -29.07
N PRO A 498 35.86 -33.09 -30.02
CA PRO A 498 35.31 -33.00 -31.36
C PRO A 498 33.80 -32.83 -31.25
N ALA A 499 33.29 -31.83 -31.94
CA ALA A 499 31.88 -31.42 -31.80
C ALA A 499 30.98 -32.66 -32.04
N VAL A 500 30.23 -33.02 -31.00
CA VAL A 500 29.30 -34.16 -31.10
C VAL A 500 28.22 -33.76 -32.10
N THR A 501 28.07 -34.57 -33.14
CA THR A 501 27.06 -34.36 -34.17
C THR A 501 26.05 -35.49 -34.06
N VAL A 502 24.82 -35.16 -33.85
CA VAL A 502 23.68 -36.09 -33.95
C VAL A 502 23.14 -36.03 -35.38
N ARG A 503 23.18 -37.12 -36.09
CA ARG A 503 22.62 -37.28 -37.43
C ARG A 503 21.39 -38.19 -37.35
N TYR A 504 20.33 -37.82 -38.05
CA TYR A 504 19.11 -38.63 -38.07
C TYR A 504 18.33 -38.42 -39.36
N ARG A 505 17.50 -39.45 -39.68
CA ARG A 505 16.49 -39.37 -40.71
C ARG A 505 15.28 -40.18 -40.31
N THR A 506 14.17 -39.87 -40.90
CA THR A 506 12.89 -40.57 -40.65
C THR A 506 12.32 -41.17 -41.94
N HIS A 507 11.66 -42.30 -41.80
CA HIS A 507 10.81 -42.89 -42.86
C HIS A 507 9.39 -42.33 -42.69
N VAL A 508 8.89 -41.69 -43.77
CA VAL A 508 7.58 -41.03 -43.78
C VAL A 508 6.68 -41.72 -44.78
N GLN A 509 5.45 -41.97 -44.40
CA GLN A 509 4.41 -42.53 -45.25
C GLN A 509 4.38 -41.87 -46.63
N THR A 510 4.45 -42.67 -47.70
CA THR A 510 4.45 -42.25 -49.12
C THR A 510 5.70 -41.51 -49.60
N TYR A 511 6.51 -40.97 -48.72
CA TYR A 511 7.73 -40.24 -49.05
C TYR A 511 9.01 -41.07 -48.84
N GLY A 512 8.91 -42.18 -48.10
CA GLY A 512 10.07 -43.00 -47.77
C GLY A 512 11.05 -42.32 -46.84
N TRP A 513 12.30 -42.78 -46.88
CA TRP A 513 13.38 -42.19 -46.09
C TRP A 513 13.69 -40.77 -46.51
N GLN A 514 13.59 -39.88 -45.55
CA GLN A 514 13.92 -38.46 -45.74
C GLN A 514 15.45 -38.25 -45.79
N LYS A 515 15.86 -37.12 -46.37
CA LYS A 515 17.27 -36.72 -46.34
C LYS A 515 17.78 -36.68 -44.91
N GLN A 516 18.98 -37.18 -44.69
CA GLN A 516 19.65 -37.09 -43.39
C GLN A 516 19.86 -35.66 -42.97
N VAL A 517 19.51 -35.32 -41.75
CA VAL A 517 19.67 -34.01 -41.11
C VAL A 517 20.50 -34.12 -39.84
N THR A 518 20.90 -32.99 -39.28
CA THR A 518 21.78 -32.90 -38.09
C THR A 518 21.29 -31.87 -37.07
N ASN A 519 21.61 -32.12 -35.80
CA ASN A 519 21.62 -31.15 -34.72
C ASN A 519 20.36 -30.24 -34.66
N GLY A 520 19.19 -30.81 -34.41
CA GLY A 520 17.93 -30.08 -34.21
C GLY A 520 17.16 -29.72 -35.50
N THR A 521 17.69 -30.02 -36.66
CA THR A 521 16.96 -29.83 -37.92
C THR A 521 15.79 -30.82 -38.01
N MET A 522 14.59 -30.38 -38.39
CA MET A 522 13.42 -31.22 -38.51
C MET A 522 13.64 -32.34 -39.55
N SER A 523 13.33 -33.59 -39.21
CA SER A 523 13.20 -34.72 -40.12
C SER A 523 11.78 -35.23 -40.08
N GLY A 524 11.14 -35.35 -41.23
CA GLY A 524 9.73 -35.70 -41.32
C GLY A 524 8.89 -34.61 -41.97
N THR A 525 7.59 -34.63 -41.76
CA THR A 525 6.65 -33.65 -42.32
C THR A 525 5.84 -32.98 -41.22
N SER A 526 5.49 -31.70 -41.44
CA SER A 526 4.60 -30.95 -40.56
C SER A 526 3.33 -30.56 -41.33
N GLY A 527 2.17 -30.74 -40.72
CA GLY A 527 0.87 -30.32 -41.27
C GLY A 527 0.35 -31.16 -42.44
N GLN A 528 1.03 -32.25 -42.81
CA GLN A 528 0.67 -33.07 -43.99
C GLN A 528 -0.10 -34.36 -43.64
N ALA A 529 -0.43 -34.57 -42.37
CA ALA A 529 -1.12 -35.77 -41.89
C ALA A 529 -0.45 -37.10 -42.34
N LYS A 530 0.89 -37.10 -42.47
CA LYS A 530 1.68 -38.28 -42.80
C LYS A 530 2.28 -38.89 -41.54
N ARG A 531 2.19 -40.20 -41.40
CA ARG A 531 2.78 -40.88 -40.24
C ARG A 531 4.29 -41.11 -40.43
N LEU A 532 5.02 -41.01 -39.34
CA LEU A 532 6.38 -41.58 -39.27
C LEU A 532 6.29 -43.07 -39.08
N GLU A 533 7.13 -43.82 -39.75
CA GLU A 533 7.13 -45.30 -39.75
C GLU A 533 8.46 -45.84 -39.20
N GLY A 534 9.57 -45.18 -39.43
CA GLY A 534 10.90 -45.55 -38.98
C GLY A 534 11.80 -44.36 -38.71
N ILE A 535 12.85 -44.60 -37.92
CA ILE A 535 13.87 -43.60 -37.59
C ILE A 535 15.25 -44.26 -37.53
N GLU A 536 16.26 -43.55 -37.98
CA GLU A 536 17.67 -43.83 -37.75
C GLU A 536 18.31 -42.66 -37.07
N ILE A 537 19.08 -42.89 -35.99
CA ILE A 537 19.80 -41.86 -35.26
C ILE A 537 21.25 -42.34 -35.06
N ALA A 538 22.21 -41.47 -35.36
CA ALA A 538 23.63 -41.72 -35.14
C ALA A 538 24.30 -40.54 -34.49
N VAL A 539 25.21 -40.82 -33.60
CA VAL A 539 26.11 -39.82 -32.97
C VAL A 539 27.52 -40.02 -33.51
N SER A 540 28.17 -38.89 -33.81
CA SER A 540 29.57 -38.87 -34.25
C SER A 540 30.34 -37.72 -33.63
N GLY A 541 31.69 -37.76 -33.65
CA GLY A 541 32.53 -36.72 -33.10
C GLY A 541 33.11 -37.00 -31.71
N ASN A 542 32.61 -37.98 -30.99
CA ASN A 542 33.19 -38.48 -29.74
C ASN A 542 33.17 -40.02 -29.74
N GLN A 543 34.33 -40.65 -29.71
CA GLN A 543 34.44 -42.13 -29.75
C GLN A 543 33.90 -42.84 -28.49
N LYS A 544 33.64 -42.10 -27.43
CA LYS A 544 33.06 -42.64 -26.17
C LYS A 544 31.54 -42.51 -26.08
N LEU A 545 30.90 -41.80 -27.03
CA LEU A 545 29.46 -41.64 -27.06
C LEU A 545 28.85 -42.54 -28.12
N GLY A 546 27.91 -43.35 -27.71
CA GLY A 546 27.00 -44.09 -28.56
C GLY A 546 25.56 -43.67 -28.26
N ILE A 547 24.65 -43.90 -29.18
CA ILE A 547 23.22 -43.67 -28.99
C ILE A 547 22.48 -44.98 -29.15
N GLN A 548 21.59 -45.29 -28.24
CA GLN A 548 20.60 -46.35 -28.37
C GLN A 548 19.20 -45.75 -28.33
N TYR A 549 18.31 -46.32 -29.10
CA TYR A 549 16.93 -45.87 -29.16
C TYR A 549 15.98 -47.01 -29.47
N THR A 550 14.76 -46.89 -28.99
CA THR A 550 13.67 -47.78 -29.29
C THR A 550 12.41 -46.98 -29.54
N THR A 551 11.59 -47.45 -30.44
CA THR A 551 10.32 -46.85 -30.79
C THR A 551 9.15 -47.73 -30.40
N HIS A 552 8.04 -47.09 -30.02
CA HIS A 552 6.76 -47.78 -29.91
C HIS A 552 6.05 -47.71 -31.23
N CYS A 553 5.81 -48.84 -31.84
CA CYS A 553 5.12 -48.94 -33.12
C CYS A 553 3.69 -49.44 -32.95
N GLN A 554 2.80 -48.89 -33.74
CA GLN A 554 1.40 -49.28 -33.79
C GLN A 554 1.28 -50.81 -34.00
N THR A 555 0.56 -51.49 -33.12
CA THR A 555 0.32 -52.94 -33.05
C THR A 555 1.50 -53.81 -32.57
N TYR A 556 2.73 -53.31 -32.62
CA TYR A 556 3.92 -54.07 -32.19
C TYR A 556 4.39 -53.69 -30.77
N GLY A 557 3.98 -52.54 -30.27
CA GLY A 557 4.49 -52.05 -28.99
C GLY A 557 5.94 -51.55 -29.09
N TRP A 558 6.68 -51.63 -28.00
CA TRP A 558 8.10 -51.29 -27.97
C TRP A 558 8.94 -52.31 -28.71
N LEU A 559 9.67 -51.87 -29.71
CA LEU A 559 10.61 -52.69 -30.45
C LEU A 559 11.91 -52.89 -29.65
N PRO A 560 12.74 -53.89 -30.03
CA PRO A 560 14.09 -53.97 -29.47
C PRO A 560 14.89 -52.70 -29.65
N TRP A 561 15.84 -52.47 -28.76
CA TRP A 561 16.74 -51.32 -28.86
C TRP A 561 17.64 -51.44 -30.10
N SER A 562 17.74 -50.39 -30.88
CA SER A 562 18.69 -50.19 -31.96
C SER A 562 19.84 -49.31 -31.51
N SER A 563 21.00 -49.48 -32.10
CA SER A 563 22.22 -48.72 -31.81
C SER A 563 22.55 -47.80 -32.97
N ASN A 564 23.35 -46.86 -32.71
CA ASN A 564 23.98 -45.83 -33.54
C ASN A 564 23.86 -46.03 -35.07
N GLY A 565 22.82 -45.53 -35.69
CA GLY A 565 22.54 -45.58 -37.13
C GLY A 565 21.72 -46.78 -37.60
N GLU A 566 21.35 -47.72 -36.72
CA GLU A 566 20.46 -48.81 -37.06
C GLU A 566 19.00 -48.31 -37.12
N MET A 567 18.23 -48.80 -38.07
CA MET A 567 16.81 -48.47 -38.17
C MET A 567 16.06 -48.98 -36.94
N ASN A 568 15.15 -48.19 -36.40
CA ASN A 568 14.12 -48.60 -35.44
C ASN A 568 12.75 -48.11 -35.91
N GLY A 569 11.78 -49.00 -35.92
CA GLY A 569 10.47 -48.79 -36.51
C GLY A 569 10.12 -49.85 -37.53
N THR A 570 9.27 -49.51 -38.48
CA THR A 570 8.86 -50.38 -39.59
C THR A 570 9.04 -49.66 -40.93
N GLU A 571 9.26 -50.42 -42.01
CA GLU A 571 9.31 -49.91 -43.36
C GLU A 571 8.33 -50.69 -44.25
N GLY A 572 7.44 -50.01 -44.93
CA GLY A 572 6.47 -50.60 -45.83
C GLY A 572 5.27 -51.33 -45.16
N GLU A 573 5.21 -51.38 -43.86
CA GLU A 573 4.16 -52.08 -43.10
C GLU A 573 2.98 -51.20 -42.69
N ALA A 574 3.01 -49.97 -43.03
CA ALA A 574 1.99 -49.01 -42.72
C ALA A 574 1.71 -48.83 -41.21
N LYS A 575 2.73 -49.02 -40.35
CA LYS A 575 2.66 -48.84 -38.90
C LYS A 575 3.30 -47.51 -38.48
N ARG A 576 2.59 -46.76 -37.68
CA ARG A 576 3.14 -45.47 -37.20
C ARG A 576 4.01 -45.63 -35.98
N LEU A 577 5.01 -44.76 -35.84
CA LEU A 577 5.71 -44.53 -34.60
C LEU A 577 4.82 -43.72 -33.67
N GLU A 578 4.66 -44.16 -32.43
CA GLU A 578 3.80 -43.52 -31.43
C GLU A 578 4.61 -42.89 -30.30
N ALA A 579 5.79 -43.44 -30.00
CA ALA A 579 6.71 -42.90 -29.02
C ALA A 579 8.16 -43.32 -29.32
N ILE A 580 9.13 -42.66 -28.76
CA ILE A 580 10.54 -42.99 -28.82
C ILE A 580 11.18 -42.81 -27.44
N LYS A 581 12.08 -43.75 -27.10
CA LYS A 581 13.03 -43.62 -25.98
C LYS A 581 14.43 -43.55 -26.56
N ILE A 582 15.24 -42.67 -26.04
CA ILE A 582 16.62 -42.45 -26.45
C ILE A 582 17.51 -42.42 -25.22
N GLN A 583 18.68 -43.05 -25.28
CA GLN A 583 19.72 -42.96 -24.26
C GLN A 583 21.08 -42.83 -24.94
N LEU A 584 21.98 -42.08 -24.30
CA LEU A 584 23.37 -41.84 -24.70
C LEU A 584 24.30 -42.68 -23.85
#